data_20c51c76f657fd02a6ad6d7e0d953542
#
_entry.id   20c51c76f657fd02a6ad6d7e0d953542
#
_cell.length_a   1.000
_cell.length_b   1.000
_cell.length_c   1.000
_cell.angle_alpha   90.00
_cell.angle_beta   90.00
_cell.angle_gamma   90.00
#
_symmetry.space_group_name_H-M   'P 1'
#
loop_
_entity.id
_entity.type
_entity.pdbx_description
1 polymer ?
#
loop_
_entity_poly.entity_id
_entity_poly.type
_entity_poly.pdbx_seq_one_letter_code
_entity_poly.pdbx_strand_id
1 'polypeptide(L)'
;VETDATRQLFDAAGAAALACRTPDNVIYGVHTGVMARRSSISSLTSSLTSSFTRAYQRNLRALTKAALKAGTKATIKTGKRAVSEVQRAAVKQLKPPPGKGDWLAGMALGPGGARRYHLFRPSDLDLAPGEKLPLMVMLHGCGQTGRDFAAITRMNALATRHRFLVLYPEQDRLHHPQGCWNWYETRSGKSAAEAATLMAAVDQVCVLYAADRARVAVAGLSAGAGMAALLATHYPARFKAVVMHSGVAPGAAKSSATALAAMRGRHVPPMPVTAVGKAMGAAAAMTTLPPLLVLHGDRDVVVSPSNAGSAAAVWAAATGAVPAASRRLQRGRRHPMRVTDFKLRGKTSVTLCEIAGLGHAWSGGAARLAFSDPAGPDATRMAWAFAARQFARA
;
A
#
# COMPACT_ATOMS: atom_id res chain seq x y z
N VAL A 1 -32.84 32.85 37.77
CA VAL A 1 -33.84 31.80 37.72
C VAL A 1 -33.19 30.56 37.13
N GLU A 2 -32.62 29.74 38.03
CA GLU A 2 -32.12 28.39 37.74
C GLU A 2 -33.31 27.45 37.67
N THR A 3 -33.33 26.57 36.71
CA THR A 3 -34.09 25.31 36.70
C THR A 3 -33.21 24.21 36.12
N ASP A 4 -32.67 23.40 36.94
CA ASP A 4 -32.97 22.00 37.27
C ASP A 4 -33.23 21.10 36.02
N ALA A 5 -32.12 20.59 35.42
CA ALA A 5 -32.09 19.47 34.46
C ALA A 5 -30.72 18.77 34.40
N THR A 6 -30.00 18.69 35.52
CA THR A 6 -28.67 18.02 35.58
C THR A 6 -28.58 17.07 36.75
N ARG A 7 -29.62 16.23 36.96
CA ARG A 7 -29.59 15.26 38.07
C ARG A 7 -30.43 14.01 37.81
N GLN A 8 -30.26 13.36 36.67
CA GLN A 8 -30.80 12.01 36.42
C GLN A 8 -30.01 11.30 35.30
N LEU A 9 -28.80 10.86 35.60
CA LEU A 9 -28.05 9.88 34.77
C LEU A 9 -26.83 9.31 35.52
N PHE A 10 -27.04 9.02 36.81
CA PHE A 10 -26.12 8.19 37.61
C PHE A 10 -26.95 7.42 38.62
N ASP A 11 -27.47 6.25 38.20
CA ASP A 11 -27.83 5.12 39.06
C ASP A 11 -28.45 4.01 38.20
N ALA A 12 -27.64 3.09 37.74
CA ALA A 12 -28.02 1.71 37.34
C ALA A 12 -26.78 0.90 36.97
N ALA A 13 -25.97 0.58 37.96
CA ALA A 13 -25.01 -0.51 37.89
C ALA A 13 -24.98 -1.16 39.31
N GLY A 14 -25.81 -2.16 39.50
CA GLY A 14 -25.87 -2.91 40.74
C GLY A 14 -26.47 -4.28 40.52
N ALA A 15 -25.58 -5.28 40.58
CA ALA A 15 -25.78 -6.65 41.04
C ALA A 15 -26.90 -7.53 40.48
N ALA A 16 -26.49 -8.66 39.90
CA ALA A 16 -27.08 -9.98 40.20
C ALA A 16 -26.12 -11.10 39.80
N ALA A 17 -25.32 -11.56 40.74
CA ALA A 17 -24.76 -12.88 40.76
C ALA A 17 -25.85 -13.85 41.35
N LEU A 18 -26.19 -14.89 40.62
CA LEU A 18 -26.84 -16.06 41.19
C LEU A 18 -26.30 -17.37 40.60
N ALA A 19 -25.68 -18.11 41.50
CA ALA A 19 -25.26 -19.49 41.29
C ALA A 19 -26.47 -20.41 41.13
N CYS A 20 -26.39 -21.44 40.29
CA CYS A 20 -27.19 -22.62 40.42
C CYS A 20 -26.37 -23.90 40.17
N ARG A 21 -26.49 -24.79 41.12
CA ARG A 21 -25.82 -26.07 41.31
C ARG A 21 -26.34 -27.13 40.33
N THR A 22 -25.49 -28.11 40.05
CA THR A 22 -25.80 -29.44 39.49
C THR A 22 -26.60 -30.32 40.45
N PRO A 23 -27.31 -31.38 39.94
CA PRO A 23 -26.94 -32.72 40.37
C PRO A 23 -26.93 -33.81 39.25
N ASP A 24 -25.96 -34.66 39.39
CA ASP A 24 -25.81 -36.11 39.24
C ASP A 24 -26.60 -36.98 38.24
N ASN A 25 -25.79 -37.76 37.51
CA ASN A 25 -25.86 -39.18 37.15
C ASN A 25 -27.12 -39.77 36.50
N VAL A 26 -26.92 -40.32 35.30
CA VAL A 26 -27.17 -41.76 35.02
C VAL A 26 -26.45 -42.18 33.70
N ILE A 27 -25.73 -43.26 33.78
CA ILE A 27 -25.02 -43.99 32.73
C ILE A 27 -26.02 -44.85 31.93
N TYR A 28 -25.97 -44.82 30.59
CA TYR A 28 -26.22 -45.98 29.74
C TYR A 28 -25.42 -45.84 28.43
N GLY A 29 -24.53 -46.79 28.20
CA GLY A 29 -23.77 -46.91 26.97
C GLY A 29 -24.58 -47.57 25.86
N VAL A 30 -24.38 -47.13 24.64
CA VAL A 30 -24.52 -47.95 23.42
C VAL A 30 -23.43 -47.52 22.44
N HIS A 31 -22.58 -48.49 22.11
CA HIS A 31 -21.59 -48.38 21.04
C HIS A 31 -22.28 -48.31 19.68
N THR A 32 -21.98 -47.29 18.87
CA THR A 32 -21.85 -47.44 17.42
C THR A 32 -20.81 -46.46 16.93
N GLY A 33 -19.71 -47.02 16.44
CA GLY A 33 -18.60 -46.24 15.85
C GLY A 33 -18.98 -45.63 14.51
N VAL A 34 -18.79 -44.34 14.42
CA VAL A 34 -18.57 -43.68 13.15
C VAL A 34 -17.33 -42.79 13.31
N MET A 35 -16.24 -43.26 12.74
CA MET A 35 -15.01 -42.45 12.61
C MET A 35 -15.28 -41.27 11.66
N ALA A 36 -15.62 -40.14 12.21
CA ALA A 36 -15.55 -38.87 11.49
C ALA A 36 -14.07 -38.41 11.39
N ARG A 37 -13.49 -38.63 10.23
CA ARG A 37 -12.20 -37.99 9.88
C ARG A 37 -12.35 -36.48 9.98
N ARG A 38 -11.87 -35.91 11.07
CA ARG A 38 -11.54 -34.45 11.11
C ARG A 38 -10.38 -34.22 10.20
N SER A 39 -10.64 -33.91 8.94
CA SER A 39 -9.65 -33.34 8.04
C SER A 39 -9.35 -31.93 8.51
N SER A 40 -8.14 -31.72 9.00
CA SER A 40 -7.66 -30.46 9.52
C SER A 40 -7.56 -29.41 8.40
N ILE A 41 -8.49 -28.47 8.40
CA ILE A 41 -8.47 -27.27 7.52
C ILE A 41 -7.18 -26.44 7.72
N SER A 42 -6.49 -26.63 8.87
CA SER A 42 -5.23 -25.96 9.18
C SER A 42 -4.04 -26.37 8.29
N SER A 43 -4.03 -27.56 7.73
CA SER A 43 -2.94 -28.02 6.86
C SER A 43 -3.03 -27.46 5.43
N LEU A 44 -4.22 -27.14 4.95
CA LEU A 44 -4.42 -26.56 3.62
C LEU A 44 -4.05 -25.07 3.56
N THR A 45 -4.30 -24.32 4.63
CA THR A 45 -3.91 -22.90 4.70
C THR A 45 -2.40 -22.71 4.84
N SER A 46 -1.72 -23.59 5.59
CA SER A 46 -0.24 -23.55 5.70
C SER A 46 0.46 -23.94 4.39
N SER A 47 -0.12 -24.86 3.63
CA SER A 47 0.40 -25.28 2.32
C SER A 47 0.25 -24.19 1.25
N LEU A 48 -0.87 -23.47 1.23
CA LEU A 48 -1.11 -22.38 0.27
C LEU A 48 -0.26 -21.14 0.57
N THR A 49 -0.08 -20.76 1.84
CA THR A 49 0.84 -19.68 2.23
C THR A 49 2.29 -20.05 1.94
N SER A 50 2.69 -21.31 2.14
CA SER A 50 4.04 -21.79 1.79
C SER A 50 4.29 -21.81 0.28
N SER A 51 3.26 -22.03 -0.53
CA SER A 51 3.33 -22.02 -2.00
C SER A 51 3.43 -20.58 -2.54
N PHE A 52 2.68 -19.64 -1.98
CA PHE A 52 2.80 -18.21 -2.27
C PHE A 52 4.20 -17.71 -1.92
N THR A 53 4.69 -18.04 -0.72
CA THR A 53 6.02 -17.70 -0.25
C THR A 53 7.10 -18.25 -1.17
N ARG A 54 7.01 -19.52 -1.59
CA ARG A 54 7.98 -20.16 -2.49
C ARG A 54 7.95 -19.60 -3.91
N ALA A 55 6.78 -19.31 -4.46
CA ALA A 55 6.66 -18.70 -5.80
C ALA A 55 7.17 -17.25 -5.79
N TYR A 56 6.81 -16.47 -4.79
CA TYR A 56 7.31 -15.11 -4.62
C TYR A 56 8.82 -15.08 -4.38
N GLN A 57 9.35 -15.93 -3.50
CA GLN A 57 10.78 -16.03 -3.24
C GLN A 57 11.57 -16.52 -4.46
N ARG A 58 11.04 -17.44 -5.27
CA ARG A 58 11.68 -17.84 -6.55
C ARG A 58 11.75 -16.67 -7.52
N ASN A 59 10.69 -15.90 -7.67
CA ASN A 59 10.69 -14.71 -8.53
C ASN A 59 11.60 -13.60 -7.98
N LEU A 60 11.63 -13.39 -6.65
CA LEU A 60 12.57 -12.47 -6.00
C LEU A 60 14.03 -12.92 -6.19
N ARG A 61 14.32 -14.22 -6.02
CA ARG A 61 15.66 -14.78 -6.24
C ARG A 61 16.07 -14.70 -7.70
N ALA A 62 15.14 -14.87 -8.64
CA ALA A 62 15.42 -14.71 -10.06
C ALA A 62 15.73 -13.24 -10.41
N LEU A 63 14.99 -12.28 -9.84
CA LEU A 63 15.22 -10.85 -10.02
C LEU A 63 16.51 -10.37 -9.34
N THR A 64 16.79 -10.84 -8.12
CA THR A 64 18.08 -10.56 -7.45
C THR A 64 19.26 -11.23 -8.18
N LYS A 65 19.08 -12.44 -8.72
CA LYS A 65 20.11 -13.13 -9.48
C LYS A 65 20.36 -12.48 -10.84
N ALA A 66 19.31 -11.94 -11.48
CA ALA A 66 19.42 -11.15 -12.70
C ALA A 66 20.10 -9.80 -12.46
N ALA A 67 19.75 -9.12 -11.36
CA ALA A 67 20.39 -7.87 -10.94
C ALA A 67 21.85 -8.05 -10.50
N LEU A 68 22.19 -9.21 -9.87
CA LEU A 68 23.55 -9.58 -9.51
C LEU A 68 24.37 -10.06 -10.73
N LYS A 69 23.72 -10.66 -11.76
CA LYS A 69 24.40 -11.07 -12.99
C LYS A 69 24.77 -9.89 -13.89
N ALA A 70 24.07 -8.77 -13.73
CA ALA A 70 24.38 -7.52 -14.44
C ALA A 70 25.52 -6.70 -13.79
N GLY A 71 25.99 -7.10 -12.62
CA GLY A 71 27.09 -6.44 -11.91
C GLY A 71 27.97 -7.43 -11.14
N THR A 72 29.16 -7.68 -11.68
CA THR A 72 30.35 -8.24 -11.05
C THR A 72 30.64 -9.73 -11.16
N LYS A 73 31.60 -10.06 -12.02
CA LYS A 73 32.62 -11.07 -11.75
C LYS A 73 33.53 -10.50 -10.65
N ALA A 74 33.44 -11.01 -9.43
CA ALA A 74 34.42 -10.73 -8.38
C ALA A 74 34.59 -11.95 -7.49
N THR A 75 35.79 -12.42 -7.49
CA THR A 75 36.42 -13.54 -6.79
C THR A 75 36.26 -13.40 -5.27
N ILE A 76 35.86 -14.49 -4.63
CA ILE A 76 35.78 -14.66 -3.16
C ILE A 76 37.20 -14.60 -2.57
N LYS A 77 37.47 -13.62 -1.73
CA LYS A 77 38.56 -13.62 -0.74
C LYS A 77 38.03 -13.31 0.65
N THR A 78 37.91 -14.39 1.41
CA THR A 78 37.91 -14.63 2.87
C THR A 78 37.50 -13.57 3.88
N GLY A 79 36.61 -13.99 4.81
CA GLY A 79 36.42 -13.57 6.22
C GLY A 79 36.42 -12.08 6.60
N LYS A 80 37.44 -11.33 6.29
CA LYS A 80 37.54 -9.89 6.58
C LYS A 80 36.60 -9.02 5.72
N ARG A 81 36.20 -9.51 4.53
CA ARG A 81 35.23 -8.80 3.67
C ARG A 81 33.77 -8.94 4.16
N ALA A 82 33.37 -10.08 4.69
CA ALA A 82 32.04 -10.31 5.21
C ALA A 82 31.74 -9.40 6.42
N VAL A 83 32.67 -9.21 7.33
CA VAL A 83 32.52 -8.29 8.47
C VAL A 83 32.43 -6.83 7.99
N SER A 84 33.25 -6.45 6.98
CA SER A 84 33.20 -5.10 6.42
C SER A 84 31.89 -4.84 5.61
N GLU A 85 31.30 -5.87 5.01
CA GLU A 85 30.01 -5.75 4.30
C GLU A 85 28.84 -5.65 5.27
N VAL A 86 28.86 -6.40 6.38
CA VAL A 86 27.86 -6.27 7.46
C VAL A 86 27.99 -4.91 8.14
N GLN A 87 29.21 -4.44 8.41
CA GLN A 87 29.40 -3.09 8.95
C GLN A 87 29.01 -1.99 7.96
N ARG A 88 29.33 -2.14 6.66
CA ARG A 88 28.86 -1.20 5.62
C ARG A 88 27.37 -1.25 5.44
N ALA A 89 26.73 -2.39 5.54
CA ALA A 89 25.29 -2.54 5.52
C ALA A 89 24.63 -1.88 6.75
N ALA A 90 25.21 -2.06 7.94
CA ALA A 90 24.75 -1.42 9.16
C ALA A 90 24.94 0.11 9.11
N VAL A 91 26.09 0.61 8.66
CA VAL A 91 26.33 2.04 8.47
C VAL A 91 25.45 2.63 7.35
N LYS A 92 25.16 1.85 6.30
CA LYS A 92 24.25 2.25 5.24
C LYS A 92 22.80 2.33 5.74
N GLN A 93 22.42 1.52 6.72
CA GLN A 93 21.12 1.61 7.39
C GLN A 93 21.00 2.84 8.30
N LEU A 94 22.10 3.40 8.78
CA LEU A 94 22.11 4.60 9.64
C LEU A 94 22.05 5.91 8.84
N LYS A 95 22.41 5.91 7.55
CA LYS A 95 22.33 7.14 6.72
C LYS A 95 20.89 7.42 6.34
N PRO A 96 20.36 8.65 6.55
CA PRO A 96 19.04 9.03 6.06
C PRO A 96 18.91 8.79 4.55
N PRO A 97 17.72 8.44 4.01
CA PRO A 97 17.50 8.41 2.58
C PRO A 97 17.80 9.77 1.93
N PRO A 98 18.14 9.82 0.63
CA PRO A 98 18.50 11.08 -0.04
C PRO A 98 17.41 12.15 0.09
N GLY A 99 17.80 13.34 0.50
CA GLY A 99 16.95 14.53 0.71
C GLY A 99 17.53 15.41 1.80
N LYS A 100 17.44 16.74 1.67
CA LYS A 100 17.78 17.68 2.74
C LYS A 100 16.58 17.80 3.67
N GLY A 101 16.68 17.27 4.87
CA GLY A 101 15.59 17.30 5.84
C GLY A 101 15.73 16.22 6.92
N ASP A 102 14.76 16.23 7.81
CA ASP A 102 14.67 15.29 8.93
C ASP A 102 14.05 13.97 8.49
N TRP A 103 14.55 12.88 9.04
CA TRP A 103 14.01 11.54 8.90
C TRP A 103 13.52 11.07 10.25
N LEU A 104 12.26 11.35 10.55
CA LEU A 104 11.64 11.19 11.86
C LEU A 104 10.96 9.83 11.96
N ALA A 105 11.28 9.07 13.00
CA ALA A 105 10.59 7.81 13.28
C ALA A 105 9.35 8.05 14.14
N GLY A 106 8.28 7.32 13.84
CA GLY A 106 7.05 7.35 14.61
C GLY A 106 6.36 5.99 14.63
N MET A 107 5.33 5.88 15.45
CA MET A 107 4.47 4.70 15.58
C MET A 107 3.02 5.14 15.70
N ALA A 108 2.15 4.52 14.92
CA ALA A 108 0.71 4.68 15.02
C ALA A 108 0.09 3.39 15.57
N LEU A 109 -0.94 3.55 16.39
CA LEU A 109 -1.75 2.46 16.92
C LEU A 109 -3.10 2.46 16.23
N GLY A 110 -3.62 1.28 15.92
CA GLY A 110 -4.91 1.13 15.28
C GLY A 110 -5.40 -0.31 15.29
N PRO A 111 -6.57 -0.59 14.66
CA PRO A 111 -7.18 -1.93 14.66
C PRO A 111 -6.29 -3.02 14.04
N GLY A 112 -5.39 -2.66 13.12
CA GLY A 112 -4.40 -3.58 12.54
C GLY A 112 -3.11 -3.71 13.38
N GLY A 113 -3.12 -3.27 14.65
CA GLY A 113 -1.97 -3.28 15.55
C GLY A 113 -1.10 -2.03 15.43
N ALA A 114 0.08 -2.08 16.06
CA ALA A 114 1.06 -1.00 15.97
C ALA A 114 1.70 -0.98 14.59
N ARG A 115 1.93 0.20 14.04
CA ARG A 115 2.58 0.38 12.74
C ARG A 115 3.65 1.46 12.82
N ARG A 116 4.90 1.07 12.61
CA ARG A 116 6.01 2.02 12.49
C ARG A 116 5.88 2.81 11.21
N TYR A 117 6.34 4.04 11.23
CA TYR A 117 6.49 4.87 10.05
C TYR A 117 7.71 5.77 10.15
N HIS A 118 8.15 6.28 9.02
CA HIS A 118 9.07 7.40 8.95
C HIS A 118 8.39 8.57 8.27
N LEU A 119 8.63 9.77 8.81
CA LEU A 119 8.22 11.03 8.19
C LEU A 119 9.47 11.76 7.70
N PHE A 120 9.53 12.06 6.43
CA PHE A 120 10.49 13.01 5.91
C PHE A 120 9.88 14.42 5.94
N ARG A 121 10.59 15.30 6.63
CA ARG A 121 10.30 16.74 6.69
C ARG A 121 11.46 17.48 6.05
N PRO A 122 11.25 18.23 4.94
CA PRO A 122 12.31 19.08 4.37
C PRO A 122 12.92 20.01 5.40
N SER A 123 14.24 20.26 5.31
CA SER A 123 14.88 21.36 6.05
C SER A 123 14.53 22.71 5.44
N ASP A 124 14.87 23.76 6.17
CA ASP A 124 14.76 25.14 5.70
C ASP A 124 13.33 25.54 5.28
N LEU A 125 12.34 24.98 6.00
CA LEU A 125 10.95 25.35 5.87
C LEU A 125 10.68 26.56 6.77
N ASP A 126 10.80 27.74 6.19
CA ASP A 126 10.26 28.95 6.79
C ASP A 126 8.75 28.94 6.55
N LEU A 127 7.98 28.45 7.54
CA LEU A 127 6.53 28.36 7.47
C LEU A 127 5.91 29.56 8.13
N ALA A 128 5.03 30.24 7.41
CA ALA A 128 4.20 31.27 8.02
C ALA A 128 3.32 30.68 9.16
N PRO A 129 2.92 31.47 10.15
CA PRO A 129 2.00 31.00 11.20
C PRO A 129 0.74 30.35 10.59
N GLY A 130 0.48 29.09 10.95
CA GLY A 130 -0.66 28.32 10.43
C GLY A 130 -0.48 27.72 9.03
N GLU A 131 0.62 27.98 8.34
CA GLU A 131 0.92 27.34 7.04
C GLU A 131 1.07 25.82 7.22
N LYS A 132 0.38 25.06 6.35
CA LYS A 132 0.44 23.60 6.33
C LYS A 132 0.92 23.12 4.97
N LEU A 133 1.66 22.02 4.97
CA LEU A 133 2.26 21.43 3.79
C LEU A 133 1.44 20.23 3.26
N PRO A 134 1.41 20.02 1.95
CA PRO A 134 0.87 18.78 1.38
C PRO A 134 1.58 17.56 1.94
N LEU A 135 0.86 16.44 2.02
CA LEU A 135 1.39 15.16 2.48
C LEU A 135 1.30 14.11 1.38
N MET A 136 2.43 13.47 1.07
CA MET A 136 2.51 12.30 0.21
C MET A 136 2.74 11.06 1.07
N VAL A 137 1.81 10.10 1.04
CA VAL A 137 1.95 8.80 1.69
C VAL A 137 2.55 7.81 0.70
N MET A 138 3.66 7.16 1.06
CA MET A 138 4.44 6.29 0.18
C MET A 138 4.46 4.87 0.73
N LEU A 139 3.77 3.92 0.05
CA LEU A 139 3.62 2.53 0.48
C LEU A 139 4.55 1.62 -0.31
N HIS A 140 5.49 0.99 0.38
CA HIS A 140 6.51 0.13 -0.22
C HIS A 140 5.95 -1.21 -0.75
N GLY A 141 6.68 -1.87 -1.62
CA GLY A 141 6.39 -3.23 -2.08
C GLY A 141 6.77 -4.31 -1.06
N CYS A 142 6.36 -5.55 -1.31
CA CYS A 142 6.71 -6.69 -0.46
C CYS A 142 8.22 -6.83 -0.26
N GLY A 143 8.65 -7.10 0.97
CA GLY A 143 10.05 -7.30 1.33
C GLY A 143 10.90 -6.03 1.39
N GLN A 144 10.31 -4.88 1.17
CA GLN A 144 10.95 -3.57 1.32
C GLN A 144 10.63 -2.96 2.68
N THR A 145 11.36 -1.90 3.02
CA THR A 145 11.07 -0.98 4.13
C THR A 145 10.71 0.40 3.59
N GLY A 146 10.15 1.26 4.43
CA GLY A 146 9.92 2.66 4.08
C GLY A 146 11.20 3.37 3.65
N ARG A 147 12.33 3.02 4.29
CA ARG A 147 13.66 3.53 3.94
C ARG A 147 14.11 3.09 2.55
N ASP A 148 13.96 1.79 2.21
CA ASP A 148 14.31 1.28 0.88
C ASP A 148 13.48 1.99 -0.18
N PHE A 149 12.20 2.18 0.09
CA PHE A 149 11.30 2.83 -0.85
C PHE A 149 11.60 4.32 -1.03
N ALA A 150 11.98 5.02 0.05
CA ALA A 150 12.44 6.40 -0.02
C ALA A 150 13.72 6.53 -0.87
N ALA A 151 14.66 5.59 -0.72
CA ALA A 151 15.90 5.55 -1.50
C ALA A 151 15.63 5.28 -2.99
N ILE A 152 14.75 4.31 -3.30
CA ILE A 152 14.38 3.93 -4.67
C ILE A 152 13.69 5.09 -5.37
N THR A 153 12.68 5.67 -4.74
CA THR A 153 11.84 6.71 -5.34
C THR A 153 12.52 8.07 -5.37
N ARG A 154 13.42 8.34 -4.44
CA ARG A 154 14.01 9.68 -4.24
C ARG A 154 12.94 10.76 -4.00
N MET A 155 11.80 10.38 -3.44
CA MET A 155 10.69 11.30 -3.19
C MET A 155 11.08 12.43 -2.22
N ASN A 156 11.99 12.14 -1.26
CA ASN A 156 12.50 13.15 -0.33
C ASN A 156 13.19 14.32 -1.03
N ALA A 157 14.02 14.03 -2.05
CA ALA A 157 14.68 15.08 -2.83
C ALA A 157 13.69 15.96 -3.61
N LEU A 158 12.57 15.35 -4.04
CA LEU A 158 11.50 16.10 -4.68
C LEU A 158 10.70 16.92 -3.65
N ALA A 159 10.47 16.36 -2.47
CA ALA A 159 9.79 16.99 -1.34
C ALA A 159 10.53 18.25 -0.88
N THR A 160 11.86 18.20 -0.79
CA THR A 160 12.69 19.39 -0.49
C THR A 160 12.48 20.51 -1.50
N ARG A 161 12.39 20.18 -2.81
CA ARG A 161 12.22 21.19 -3.86
C ARG A 161 10.82 21.81 -3.91
N HIS A 162 9.81 21.03 -3.54
CA HIS A 162 8.42 21.42 -3.71
C HIS A 162 7.69 21.65 -2.39
N ARG A 163 8.40 21.63 -1.25
CA ARG A 163 7.87 21.93 0.08
C ARG A 163 6.66 21.08 0.43
N PHE A 164 6.84 19.74 0.53
CA PHE A 164 5.82 18.82 1.01
C PHE A 164 6.40 17.75 1.95
N LEU A 165 5.57 17.17 2.78
CA LEU A 165 5.93 16.09 3.71
C LEU A 165 5.78 14.74 3.03
N VAL A 166 6.61 13.76 3.42
CA VAL A 166 6.48 12.39 2.91
C VAL A 166 6.39 11.40 4.07
N LEU A 167 5.28 10.68 4.14
CA LEU A 167 5.05 9.63 5.13
C LEU A 167 5.34 8.27 4.52
N TYR A 168 6.20 7.49 5.17
CA TYR A 168 6.56 6.13 4.79
C TYR A 168 6.14 5.15 5.90
N PRO A 169 4.91 4.65 5.90
CA PRO A 169 4.53 3.54 6.78
C PRO A 169 5.34 2.30 6.45
N GLU A 170 5.62 1.47 7.47
CA GLU A 170 6.35 0.21 7.30
C GLU A 170 5.49 -0.99 7.68
N GLN A 171 5.45 -1.99 6.79
CA GLN A 171 4.82 -3.27 7.12
C GLN A 171 5.74 -4.10 7.99
N ASP A 172 5.20 -4.56 9.11
CA ASP A 172 5.90 -5.41 10.05
C ASP A 172 5.86 -6.88 9.63
N ARG A 173 6.97 -7.60 9.81
CA ARG A 173 7.04 -9.05 9.56
C ARG A 173 6.21 -9.87 10.55
N LEU A 174 5.87 -9.32 11.71
CA LEU A 174 4.92 -9.94 12.64
C LEU A 174 3.49 -9.96 12.08
N HIS A 175 3.12 -8.95 11.29
CA HIS A 175 1.80 -8.86 10.66
C HIS A 175 1.74 -9.58 9.31
N HIS A 176 2.87 -9.65 8.60
CA HIS A 176 3.02 -10.41 7.38
C HIS A 176 4.47 -10.91 7.22
N PRO A 177 4.73 -12.25 7.17
CA PRO A 177 6.09 -12.80 7.19
C PRO A 177 7.04 -12.26 6.12
N GLN A 178 6.49 -11.79 5.00
CA GLN A 178 7.25 -11.22 3.88
C GLN A 178 7.23 -9.70 3.87
N GLY A 179 6.68 -9.04 4.88
CA GLY A 179 6.49 -7.59 4.88
C GLY A 179 5.63 -7.08 3.74
N CYS A 180 4.61 -7.85 3.32
CA CYS A 180 3.63 -7.43 2.33
C CYS A 180 2.41 -6.79 3.01
N TRP A 181 1.83 -5.78 2.40
CA TRP A 181 0.53 -5.24 2.83
C TRP A 181 -0.58 -6.27 2.58
N ASN A 182 -1.53 -6.39 3.52
CA ASN A 182 -2.62 -7.39 3.45
C ASN A 182 -3.83 -6.88 2.64
N TRP A 183 -3.61 -6.15 1.55
CA TRP A 183 -4.62 -5.51 0.71
C TRP A 183 -5.70 -6.47 0.19
N TYR A 184 -5.42 -7.77 0.13
CA TYR A 184 -6.31 -8.82 -0.39
C TYR A 184 -7.10 -9.56 0.69
N GLU A 185 -6.77 -9.42 1.98
CA GLU A 185 -7.42 -10.13 3.08
C GLU A 185 -8.74 -9.45 3.50
N THR A 186 -9.65 -9.33 2.51
CA THR A 186 -10.91 -8.59 2.72
C THR A 186 -11.96 -9.39 3.51
N ARG A 187 -11.95 -10.74 3.39
CA ARG A 187 -12.92 -11.60 4.09
C ARG A 187 -12.68 -11.66 5.60
N SER A 188 -11.43 -11.62 6.02
CA SER A 188 -11.05 -11.65 7.43
C SER A 188 -11.15 -10.29 8.12
N GLY A 189 -11.40 -9.22 7.37
CA GLY A 189 -11.33 -7.85 7.87
C GLY A 189 -9.90 -7.32 8.09
N LYS A 190 -8.88 -8.15 7.89
CA LYS A 190 -7.48 -7.78 8.13
C LYS A 190 -7.03 -6.61 7.27
N SER A 191 -7.46 -6.56 6.02
CA SER A 191 -7.15 -5.45 5.11
C SER A 191 -7.76 -4.13 5.59
N ALA A 192 -9.01 -4.15 6.08
CA ALA A 192 -9.69 -2.97 6.63
C ALA A 192 -9.02 -2.49 7.92
N ALA A 193 -8.68 -3.41 8.83
CA ALA A 193 -7.98 -3.10 10.07
C ALA A 193 -6.60 -2.47 9.80
N GLU A 194 -5.86 -3.00 8.81
CA GLU A 194 -4.58 -2.45 8.41
C GLU A 194 -4.73 -1.05 7.78
N ALA A 195 -5.71 -0.87 6.90
CA ALA A 195 -6.03 0.43 6.32
C ALA A 195 -6.38 1.48 7.41
N ALA A 196 -7.18 1.09 8.42
CA ALA A 196 -7.51 1.97 9.54
C ALA A 196 -6.25 2.38 10.35
N THR A 197 -5.32 1.45 10.57
CA THR A 197 -4.04 1.77 11.24
C THR A 197 -3.17 2.71 10.41
N LEU A 198 -3.16 2.55 9.09
CA LEU A 198 -2.47 3.48 8.18
C LEU A 198 -3.10 4.87 8.20
N MET A 199 -4.43 4.95 8.29
CA MET A 199 -5.11 6.24 8.46
C MET A 199 -4.80 6.88 9.80
N ALA A 200 -4.67 6.10 10.89
CA ALA A 200 -4.22 6.62 12.17
C ALA A 200 -2.82 7.26 12.08
N ALA A 201 -1.89 6.66 11.29
CA ALA A 201 -0.59 7.25 11.04
C ALA A 201 -0.69 8.58 10.26
N VAL A 202 -1.55 8.65 9.24
CA VAL A 202 -1.81 9.89 8.50
C VAL A 202 -2.39 10.97 9.42
N ASP A 203 -3.36 10.62 10.26
CA ASP A 203 -3.99 11.55 11.20
C ASP A 203 -3.01 12.05 12.25
N GLN A 204 -2.18 11.16 12.80
CA GLN A 204 -1.14 11.52 13.75
C GLN A 204 -0.15 12.52 13.14
N VAL A 205 0.28 12.29 11.90
CA VAL A 205 1.18 13.23 11.19
C VAL A 205 0.50 14.58 10.96
N CYS A 206 -0.79 14.59 10.62
CA CYS A 206 -1.55 15.83 10.43
C CYS A 206 -1.76 16.61 11.73
N VAL A 207 -1.72 15.94 12.89
CA VAL A 207 -1.83 16.59 14.22
C VAL A 207 -0.47 17.08 14.72
N LEU A 208 0.56 16.25 14.61
CA LEU A 208 1.87 16.51 15.21
C LEU A 208 2.79 17.39 14.35
N TYR A 209 2.53 17.45 13.04
CA TYR A 209 3.37 18.18 12.10
C TYR A 209 2.50 19.11 11.24
N ALA A 210 3.10 20.09 10.60
CA ALA A 210 2.40 21.04 9.72
C ALA A 210 1.89 20.38 8.41
N ALA A 211 1.18 19.25 8.51
CA ALA A 211 0.58 18.56 7.37
C ALA A 211 -0.86 19.02 7.14
N ASP A 212 -1.21 19.27 5.87
CA ASP A 212 -2.55 19.69 5.49
C ASP A 212 -3.44 18.46 5.24
N ARG A 213 -4.46 18.31 6.09
CA ARG A 213 -5.47 17.24 5.97
C ARG A 213 -6.24 17.26 4.66
N ALA A 214 -6.39 18.43 4.05
CA ALA A 214 -7.08 18.60 2.79
C ALA A 214 -6.19 18.30 1.56
N ARG A 215 -4.87 18.24 1.73
CA ARG A 215 -3.90 17.98 0.65
C ARG A 215 -3.08 16.73 0.91
N VAL A 216 -3.74 15.57 1.01
CA VAL A 216 -3.11 14.26 1.19
C VAL A 216 -3.24 13.44 -0.10
N ALA A 217 -2.15 12.84 -0.55
CA ALA A 217 -2.13 11.86 -1.65
C ALA A 217 -1.42 10.58 -1.21
N VAL A 218 -1.75 9.46 -1.86
CA VAL A 218 -1.13 8.16 -1.58
C VAL A 218 -0.58 7.54 -2.84
N ALA A 219 0.62 6.99 -2.76
CA ALA A 219 1.29 6.27 -3.84
C ALA A 219 1.88 4.96 -3.30
N GLY A 220 1.90 3.93 -4.13
CA GLY A 220 2.51 2.66 -3.73
C GLY A 220 3.04 1.85 -4.90
N LEU A 221 3.94 0.91 -4.57
CA LEU A 221 4.52 -0.06 -5.50
C LEU A 221 4.00 -1.46 -5.15
N SER A 222 3.57 -2.25 -6.17
CA SER A 222 3.22 -3.66 -5.98
C SER A 222 2.11 -3.84 -4.92
N ALA A 223 2.37 -4.56 -3.82
CA ALA A 223 1.43 -4.68 -2.70
C ALA A 223 1.08 -3.31 -2.08
N GLY A 224 2.02 -2.35 -2.07
CA GLY A 224 1.75 -0.97 -1.65
C GLY A 224 0.79 -0.24 -2.57
N ALA A 225 0.79 -0.54 -3.88
CA ALA A 225 -0.18 0.01 -4.83
C ALA A 225 -1.59 -0.55 -4.56
N GLY A 226 -1.70 -1.86 -4.27
CA GLY A 226 -2.97 -2.46 -3.86
C GLY A 226 -3.52 -1.84 -2.57
N MET A 227 -2.65 -1.60 -1.58
CA MET A 227 -3.03 -0.96 -0.33
C MET A 227 -3.38 0.52 -0.54
N ALA A 228 -2.70 1.24 -1.44
CA ALA A 228 -3.03 2.64 -1.77
C ALA A 228 -4.45 2.75 -2.37
N ALA A 229 -4.79 1.85 -3.28
CA ALA A 229 -6.16 1.77 -3.83
C ALA A 229 -7.19 1.42 -2.74
N LEU A 230 -6.87 0.46 -1.86
CA LEU A 230 -7.74 0.08 -0.75
C LEU A 230 -8.00 1.26 0.19
N LEU A 231 -6.96 1.98 0.60
CA LEU A 231 -7.09 3.21 1.43
C LEU A 231 -8.04 4.21 0.79
N ALA A 232 -7.87 4.46 -0.50
CA ALA A 232 -8.70 5.44 -1.22
C ALA A 232 -10.16 4.98 -1.38
N THR A 233 -10.43 3.67 -1.43
CA THR A 233 -11.80 3.14 -1.47
C THR A 233 -12.47 3.17 -0.10
N HIS A 234 -11.71 2.98 0.98
CA HIS A 234 -12.24 3.05 2.35
C HIS A 234 -12.39 4.50 2.84
N TYR A 235 -11.50 5.38 2.43
CA TYR A 235 -11.41 6.77 2.91
C TYR A 235 -11.32 7.75 1.74
N PRO A 236 -12.31 7.76 0.79
CA PRO A 236 -12.20 8.53 -0.45
C PRO A 236 -12.07 10.04 -0.22
N ALA A 237 -12.70 10.58 0.80
CA ALA A 237 -12.63 12.00 1.14
C ALA A 237 -11.24 12.44 1.67
N ARG A 238 -10.43 11.48 2.10
CA ARG A 238 -9.13 11.78 2.74
C ARG A 238 -7.99 11.95 1.75
N PHE A 239 -8.15 11.46 0.53
CA PHE A 239 -7.11 11.51 -0.50
C PHE A 239 -7.55 12.34 -1.70
N LYS A 240 -6.68 13.22 -2.17
CA LYS A 240 -6.91 14.03 -3.38
C LYS A 240 -6.35 13.37 -4.63
N ALA A 241 -5.44 12.40 -4.49
CA ALA A 241 -4.88 11.62 -5.59
C ALA A 241 -4.40 10.25 -5.11
N VAL A 242 -4.47 9.26 -5.99
CA VAL A 242 -3.96 7.90 -5.79
C VAL A 242 -3.00 7.57 -6.93
N VAL A 243 -1.87 6.93 -6.59
CA VAL A 243 -0.91 6.45 -7.59
C VAL A 243 -0.64 4.96 -7.35
N MET A 244 -0.97 4.14 -8.33
CA MET A 244 -0.66 2.71 -8.35
C MET A 244 0.49 2.45 -9.33
N HIS A 245 1.59 1.88 -8.83
CA HIS A 245 2.69 1.44 -9.66
C HIS A 245 2.85 -0.09 -9.57
N SER A 246 2.73 -0.81 -10.69
CA SER A 246 2.89 -2.27 -10.78
C SER A 246 2.03 -3.03 -9.76
N GLY A 247 0.80 -2.58 -9.53
CA GLY A 247 -0.15 -3.13 -8.56
C GLY A 247 -1.19 -4.04 -9.20
N VAL A 248 -1.86 -4.83 -8.36
CA VAL A 248 -3.02 -5.64 -8.74
C VAL A 248 -4.27 -4.75 -8.76
N ALA A 249 -5.16 -5.01 -9.72
CA ALA A 249 -6.42 -4.25 -9.84
C ALA A 249 -7.27 -4.32 -8.55
N PRO A 250 -7.87 -3.21 -8.12
CA PRO A 250 -8.74 -3.18 -6.94
C PRO A 250 -9.89 -4.18 -7.07
N GLY A 251 -10.17 -4.92 -5.98
CA GLY A 251 -11.24 -5.91 -5.95
C GLY A 251 -10.93 -7.26 -6.63
N ALA A 252 -9.77 -7.40 -7.30
CA ALA A 252 -9.40 -8.64 -7.99
C ALA A 252 -9.04 -9.80 -7.05
N ALA A 253 -8.86 -9.56 -5.75
CA ALA A 253 -8.51 -10.58 -4.78
C ALA A 253 -9.26 -10.40 -3.46
N LYS A 254 -9.56 -11.56 -2.80
CA LYS A 254 -10.23 -11.61 -1.50
C LYS A 254 -9.50 -12.52 -0.50
N SER A 255 -8.43 -13.16 -0.94
CA SER A 255 -7.59 -14.07 -0.16
C SER A 255 -6.21 -14.19 -0.80
N SER A 256 -5.24 -14.79 -0.13
CA SER A 256 -3.89 -15.03 -0.66
C SER A 256 -3.89 -15.86 -1.95
N ALA A 257 -4.76 -16.86 -2.06
CA ALA A 257 -4.88 -17.69 -3.26
C ALA A 257 -5.38 -16.88 -4.46
N THR A 258 -6.43 -16.07 -4.28
CA THR A 258 -6.97 -15.20 -5.34
C THR A 258 -6.01 -14.06 -5.67
N ALA A 259 -5.23 -13.56 -4.70
CA ALA A 259 -4.19 -12.57 -4.93
C ALA A 259 -3.10 -13.11 -5.89
N LEU A 260 -2.65 -14.36 -5.68
CA LEU A 260 -1.68 -15.00 -6.57
C LEU A 260 -2.24 -15.19 -7.98
N ALA A 261 -3.50 -15.59 -8.11
CA ALA A 261 -4.17 -15.72 -9.41
C ALA A 261 -4.27 -14.35 -10.12
N ALA A 262 -4.67 -13.31 -9.41
CA ALA A 262 -4.77 -11.93 -9.93
C ALA A 262 -3.39 -11.38 -10.35
N MET A 263 -2.34 -11.62 -9.57
CA MET A 263 -0.97 -11.26 -9.95
C MET A 263 -0.55 -11.89 -11.28
N ARG A 264 -0.99 -13.11 -11.56
CA ARG A 264 -0.71 -13.82 -12.84
C ARG A 264 -1.62 -13.40 -13.99
N GLY A 265 -2.48 -12.41 -13.79
CA GLY A 265 -3.44 -11.97 -14.79
C GLY A 265 -4.60 -12.94 -15.04
N ARG A 266 -4.77 -13.95 -14.18
CA ARG A 266 -5.93 -14.84 -14.26
C ARG A 266 -7.14 -14.09 -13.74
N HIS A 267 -8.09 -13.82 -14.61
CA HIS A 267 -9.26 -13.02 -14.31
C HIS A 267 -10.15 -13.66 -13.25
N VAL A 268 -10.21 -13.00 -12.11
CA VAL A 268 -11.45 -12.88 -11.36
C VAL A 268 -12.03 -11.54 -11.77
N PRO A 269 -13.25 -11.43 -12.31
CA PRO A 269 -13.85 -10.15 -12.62
C PRO A 269 -13.76 -9.25 -11.39
N PRO A 270 -13.14 -8.06 -11.48
CA PRO A 270 -13.04 -7.19 -10.32
C PRO A 270 -14.46 -6.79 -9.92
N MET A 271 -14.80 -6.95 -8.64
CA MET A 271 -16.04 -6.35 -8.12
C MET A 271 -15.95 -4.83 -8.31
N PRO A 272 -17.04 -4.17 -8.69
CA PRO A 272 -17.08 -2.72 -8.74
C PRO A 272 -16.53 -2.11 -7.45
N VAL A 273 -15.67 -1.12 -7.54
CA VAL A 273 -15.00 -0.49 -6.38
C VAL A 273 -16.05 0.03 -5.38
N THR A 274 -17.18 0.52 -5.87
CA THR A 274 -18.35 0.93 -5.06
C THR A 274 -18.98 -0.23 -4.28
N ALA A 275 -19.02 -1.44 -4.85
CA ALA A 275 -19.50 -2.63 -4.15
C ALA A 275 -18.48 -3.13 -3.09
N VAL A 276 -17.20 -2.95 -3.32
CA VAL A 276 -16.15 -3.22 -2.31
C VAL A 276 -16.32 -2.29 -1.12
N GLY A 277 -16.52 -0.99 -1.34
CA GLY A 277 -16.79 -0.02 -0.26
C GLY A 277 -18.04 -0.36 0.54
N LYS A 278 -19.16 -0.74 -0.12
CA LYS A 278 -20.39 -1.18 0.55
C LYS A 278 -20.22 -2.47 1.34
N ALA A 279 -19.54 -3.47 0.77
CA ALA A 279 -19.31 -4.77 1.42
C ALA A 279 -18.41 -4.64 2.67
N MET A 280 -17.67 -3.56 2.81
CA MET A 280 -16.74 -3.29 3.92
C MET A 280 -17.30 -2.31 4.95
N GLY A 281 -18.61 -1.99 4.89
CA GLY A 281 -19.27 -1.18 5.92
C GLY A 281 -18.96 0.33 5.87
N ALA A 282 -18.31 0.80 4.82
CA ALA A 282 -18.17 2.23 4.61
C ALA A 282 -19.54 2.81 4.28
N ALA A 283 -20.11 3.59 5.19
CA ALA A 283 -21.33 4.36 4.94
C ALA A 283 -21.12 5.19 3.66
N ALA A 284 -21.76 4.77 2.59
CA ALA A 284 -21.64 5.40 1.28
C ALA A 284 -22.43 6.71 1.28
N ALA A 285 -21.90 7.75 1.89
CA ALA A 285 -22.12 9.06 1.33
C ALA A 285 -21.58 9.02 -0.10
N MET A 286 -22.26 9.66 -1.07
CA MET A 286 -21.88 9.74 -2.49
C MET A 286 -20.54 10.48 -2.66
N THR A 287 -19.48 9.93 -2.07
CA THR A 287 -18.12 10.50 -2.14
C THR A 287 -17.49 9.95 -3.39
N THR A 288 -17.19 10.81 -4.33
CA THR A 288 -16.48 10.45 -5.56
C THR A 288 -15.09 9.95 -5.21
N LEU A 289 -14.68 8.83 -5.83
CA LEU A 289 -13.30 8.34 -5.69
C LEU A 289 -12.31 9.40 -6.14
N PRO A 290 -11.16 9.53 -5.47
CA PRO A 290 -10.12 10.45 -5.89
C PRO A 290 -9.54 10.04 -7.25
N PRO A 291 -9.00 10.98 -8.04
CA PRO A 291 -8.33 10.67 -9.30
C PRO A 291 -7.20 9.66 -9.13
N LEU A 292 -7.06 8.74 -10.10
CA LEU A 292 -6.10 7.65 -10.10
C LEU A 292 -5.07 7.80 -11.22
N LEU A 293 -3.77 7.65 -10.87
CA LEU A 293 -2.68 7.44 -11.81
C LEU A 293 -2.22 5.98 -11.71
N VAL A 294 -2.27 5.24 -12.82
CA VAL A 294 -1.74 3.88 -12.94
C VAL A 294 -0.47 3.90 -13.77
N LEU A 295 0.60 3.32 -13.24
CA LEU A 295 1.88 3.13 -13.92
C LEU A 295 2.22 1.65 -13.92
N HIS A 296 2.53 1.05 -15.09
CA HIS A 296 2.86 -0.36 -15.17
C HIS A 296 3.78 -0.66 -16.35
N GLY A 297 4.72 -1.57 -16.18
CA GLY A 297 5.62 -2.01 -17.21
C GLY A 297 5.04 -3.18 -18.02
N ASP A 298 5.22 -3.19 -19.33
CA ASP A 298 4.75 -4.28 -20.20
C ASP A 298 5.58 -5.57 -20.08
N ARG A 299 6.76 -5.49 -19.43
CA ARG A 299 7.62 -6.65 -19.11
C ARG A 299 7.60 -7.05 -17.65
N ASP A 300 6.57 -6.65 -16.92
CA ASP A 300 6.40 -7.04 -15.52
C ASP A 300 6.00 -8.53 -15.43
N VAL A 301 6.94 -9.35 -14.94
CA VAL A 301 6.76 -10.80 -14.78
C VAL A 301 6.28 -11.20 -13.37
N VAL A 302 6.14 -10.23 -12.46
CA VAL A 302 5.69 -10.44 -11.08
C VAL A 302 4.19 -10.16 -10.96
N VAL A 303 3.77 -9.00 -11.46
CA VAL A 303 2.36 -8.62 -11.58
C VAL A 303 2.05 -8.42 -13.05
N SER A 304 1.17 -9.25 -13.60
CA SER A 304 0.80 -9.20 -15.01
C SER A 304 0.39 -7.79 -15.45
N PRO A 305 0.91 -7.29 -16.58
CA PRO A 305 0.56 -5.98 -17.12
C PRO A 305 -0.95 -5.76 -17.33
N SER A 306 -1.72 -6.85 -17.51
CA SER A 306 -3.19 -6.78 -17.62
C SER A 306 -3.87 -6.13 -16.41
N ASN A 307 -3.23 -6.18 -15.24
CA ASN A 307 -3.75 -5.52 -14.03
C ASN A 307 -3.83 -4.00 -14.16
N ALA A 308 -2.96 -3.40 -14.96
CA ALA A 308 -2.99 -1.94 -15.19
C ALA A 308 -4.28 -1.49 -15.89
N GLY A 309 -4.61 -2.14 -17.01
CA GLY A 309 -5.86 -1.89 -17.72
C GLY A 309 -7.08 -2.20 -16.87
N SER A 310 -7.05 -3.32 -16.12
CA SER A 310 -8.15 -3.69 -15.20
C SER A 310 -8.32 -2.65 -14.08
N ALA A 311 -7.24 -2.16 -13.47
CA ALA A 311 -7.31 -1.13 -12.43
C ALA A 311 -7.92 0.17 -12.97
N ALA A 312 -7.47 0.59 -14.16
CA ALA A 312 -8.01 1.78 -14.81
C ALA A 312 -9.50 1.62 -15.14
N ALA A 313 -9.89 0.47 -15.69
CA ALA A 313 -11.28 0.20 -16.07
C ALA A 313 -12.22 0.17 -14.86
N VAL A 314 -11.84 -0.51 -13.77
CA VAL A 314 -12.63 -0.57 -12.53
C VAL A 314 -12.82 0.81 -11.93
N TRP A 315 -11.76 1.61 -11.87
CA TRP A 315 -11.84 2.97 -11.32
C TRP A 315 -12.64 3.91 -12.21
N ALA A 316 -12.47 3.80 -13.53
CA ALA A 316 -13.23 4.56 -14.51
C ALA A 316 -14.73 4.24 -14.44
N ALA A 317 -15.08 2.95 -14.35
CA ALA A 317 -16.47 2.51 -14.18
C ALA A 317 -17.09 3.06 -12.89
N ALA A 318 -16.35 3.04 -11.77
CA ALA A 318 -16.82 3.58 -10.50
C ALA A 318 -17.03 5.10 -10.52
N THR A 319 -16.30 5.82 -11.38
CA THR A 319 -16.39 7.29 -11.50
C THR A 319 -17.21 7.74 -12.71
N GLY A 320 -17.69 6.81 -13.55
CA GLY A 320 -18.42 7.13 -14.79
C GLY A 320 -17.53 7.74 -15.89
N ALA A 321 -16.21 7.58 -15.79
CA ALA A 321 -15.25 8.11 -16.76
C ALA A 321 -15.10 7.17 -17.97
N VAL A 322 -14.89 7.76 -19.15
CA VAL A 322 -14.67 7.03 -20.40
C VAL A 322 -13.26 7.27 -20.97
N PRO A 323 -12.65 6.29 -21.64
CA PRO A 323 -11.32 6.44 -22.20
C PRO A 323 -11.32 7.45 -23.36
N ALA A 324 -10.29 8.31 -23.37
CA ALA A 324 -9.94 9.14 -24.50
C ALA A 324 -8.89 8.43 -25.39
N ALA A 325 -8.60 9.00 -26.56
CA ALA A 325 -7.56 8.48 -27.44
C ALA A 325 -6.22 8.38 -26.70
N SER A 326 -5.55 7.24 -26.86
CA SER A 326 -4.22 7.02 -26.28
C SER A 326 -3.17 7.81 -27.04
N ARG A 327 -2.13 8.25 -26.34
CA ARG A 327 -0.98 8.93 -26.92
C ARG A 327 0.32 8.25 -26.51
N ARG A 328 1.30 8.22 -27.40
CA ARG A 328 2.66 7.75 -27.08
C ARG A 328 3.50 8.94 -26.63
N LEU A 329 4.19 8.79 -25.49
CA LEU A 329 5.11 9.76 -24.95
C LEU A 329 6.48 9.11 -24.73
N GLN A 330 7.54 9.83 -25.09
CA GLN A 330 8.92 9.49 -24.76
C GLN A 330 9.69 10.76 -24.44
N ARG A 331 10.47 10.76 -23.38
CA ARG A 331 11.31 11.87 -22.97
C ARG A 331 12.78 11.48 -23.06
N GLY A 332 13.47 12.00 -24.05
CA GLY A 332 14.88 11.67 -24.31
C GLY A 332 15.06 10.17 -24.53
N ARG A 333 16.06 9.57 -23.88
CA ARG A 333 16.39 8.14 -23.97
C ARG A 333 15.59 7.25 -23.02
N ARG A 334 14.59 7.79 -22.30
CA ARG A 334 13.77 7.01 -21.39
C ARG A 334 12.85 6.05 -22.12
N HIS A 335 12.43 4.99 -21.45
CA HIS A 335 11.42 4.08 -21.99
C HIS A 335 10.19 4.85 -22.49
N PRO A 336 9.69 4.54 -23.68
CA PRO A 336 8.43 5.13 -24.14
C PRO A 336 7.26 4.59 -23.33
N MET A 337 6.20 5.37 -23.24
CA MET A 337 4.96 4.96 -22.59
C MET A 337 3.74 5.30 -23.45
N ARG A 338 2.73 4.45 -23.39
CA ARG A 338 1.38 4.74 -23.88
C ARG A 338 0.57 5.33 -22.72
N VAL A 339 -0.08 6.45 -22.97
CA VAL A 339 -0.89 7.14 -21.95
C VAL A 339 -2.32 7.23 -22.44
N THR A 340 -3.25 6.73 -21.62
CA THR A 340 -4.69 6.80 -21.84
C THR A 340 -5.33 7.54 -20.66
N ASP A 341 -5.98 8.65 -20.94
CA ASP A 341 -6.77 9.36 -19.93
C ASP A 341 -8.23 8.92 -20.01
N PHE A 342 -8.84 8.65 -18.86
CA PHE A 342 -10.28 8.43 -18.72
C PHE A 342 -10.91 9.68 -18.15
N LYS A 343 -11.95 10.20 -18.82
CA LYS A 343 -12.53 11.50 -18.52
C LYS A 343 -14.00 11.40 -18.22
N LEU A 344 -14.45 12.22 -17.28
CA LEU A 344 -15.86 12.51 -17.03
C LEU A 344 -16.09 14.02 -17.23
N ARG A 345 -16.97 14.41 -18.16
CA ARG A 345 -17.28 15.82 -18.46
C ARG A 345 -16.02 16.67 -18.65
N GLY A 346 -15.05 16.16 -19.44
CA GLY A 346 -13.77 16.84 -19.72
C GLY A 346 -12.70 16.76 -18.62
N LYS A 347 -13.05 16.35 -17.39
CA LYS A 347 -12.11 16.21 -16.28
C LYS A 347 -11.51 14.80 -16.25
N THR A 348 -10.18 14.68 -16.17
CA THR A 348 -9.49 13.41 -16.05
C THR A 348 -9.69 12.82 -14.66
N SER A 349 -10.28 11.62 -14.61
CA SER A 349 -10.47 10.82 -13.39
C SER A 349 -9.39 9.73 -13.26
N VAL A 350 -8.98 9.12 -14.38
CA VAL A 350 -7.92 8.11 -14.40
C VAL A 350 -6.92 8.45 -15.49
N THR A 351 -5.63 8.24 -15.21
CA THR A 351 -4.56 8.24 -16.19
C THR A 351 -3.86 6.90 -16.12
N LEU A 352 -3.88 6.14 -17.20
CA LEU A 352 -3.15 4.86 -17.38
C LEU A 352 -1.88 5.12 -18.18
N CYS A 353 -0.73 4.71 -17.63
CA CYS A 353 0.58 4.78 -18.27
C CYS A 353 1.18 3.37 -18.37
N GLU A 354 1.22 2.82 -19.57
CA GLU A 354 1.84 1.54 -19.90
C GLU A 354 3.25 1.81 -20.44
N ILE A 355 4.26 1.34 -19.72
CA ILE A 355 5.67 1.71 -19.95
C ILE A 355 6.35 0.54 -20.66
N ALA A 356 6.79 0.75 -21.89
CA ALA A 356 7.46 -0.26 -22.70
C ALA A 356 8.83 -0.62 -22.13
N GLY A 357 9.14 -1.92 -22.05
CA GLY A 357 10.42 -2.43 -21.59
C GLY A 357 10.62 -2.43 -20.07
N LEU A 358 9.72 -1.85 -19.29
CA LEU A 358 9.82 -1.80 -17.83
C LEU A 358 9.37 -3.14 -17.23
N GLY A 359 10.20 -3.69 -16.32
CA GLY A 359 9.84 -4.84 -15.47
C GLY A 359 9.13 -4.42 -14.18
N HIS A 360 9.15 -5.32 -13.16
CA HIS A 360 8.57 -5.04 -11.84
C HIS A 360 9.46 -4.11 -11.01
N ALA A 361 9.47 -2.82 -11.33
CA ALA A 361 10.36 -1.83 -10.74
C ALA A 361 9.73 -0.43 -10.73
N TRP A 362 10.13 0.42 -9.77
CA TRP A 362 9.79 1.83 -9.78
C TRP A 362 10.46 2.52 -10.96
N SER A 363 9.66 3.04 -11.87
CA SER A 363 10.12 3.68 -13.10
C SER A 363 10.85 4.99 -12.82
N GLY A 364 12.01 5.20 -13.45
CA GLY A 364 12.86 6.37 -13.26
C GLY A 364 13.48 6.46 -11.86
N GLY A 365 13.52 5.35 -11.11
CA GLY A 365 14.06 5.30 -9.76
C GLY A 365 15.60 5.38 -9.70
N ALA A 366 16.14 5.28 -8.50
CA ALA A 366 17.58 5.33 -8.26
C ALA A 366 18.30 4.12 -8.89
N ALA A 367 19.44 4.36 -9.53
CA ALA A 367 20.23 3.30 -10.13
C ALA A 367 20.80 2.32 -9.08
N ARG A 368 21.02 1.06 -9.46
CA ARG A 368 21.66 0.02 -8.66
C ARG A 368 20.91 -0.40 -7.40
N LEU A 369 19.63 -0.08 -7.30
CA LEU A 369 18.75 -0.56 -6.24
C LEU A 369 17.78 -1.61 -6.78
N ALA A 370 17.43 -2.59 -5.96
CA ALA A 370 16.42 -3.58 -6.31
C ALA A 370 15.06 -2.88 -6.51
N PHE A 371 14.24 -3.39 -7.44
CA PHE A 371 12.92 -2.83 -7.78
C PHE A 371 12.97 -1.36 -8.26
N SER A 372 14.06 -0.98 -8.93
CA SER A 372 14.28 0.35 -9.46
C SER A 372 14.82 0.28 -10.89
N ASP A 373 14.21 1.00 -11.81
CA ASP A 373 14.66 1.11 -13.20
C ASP A 373 14.94 2.58 -13.53
N PRO A 374 16.23 2.97 -13.64
CA PRO A 374 16.59 4.36 -13.94
C PRO A 374 16.27 4.79 -15.37
N ALA A 375 16.05 3.83 -16.29
CA ALA A 375 15.76 4.11 -17.70
C ALA A 375 14.28 4.42 -17.95
N GLY A 376 13.40 4.11 -17.01
CA GLY A 376 11.96 4.42 -17.14
C GLY A 376 11.63 5.91 -17.03
N PRO A 377 10.41 6.32 -17.43
CA PRO A 377 9.86 7.63 -17.08
C PRO A 377 9.95 7.89 -15.58
N ASP A 378 10.14 9.14 -15.18
CA ASP A 378 10.28 9.51 -13.76
C ASP A 378 8.94 9.43 -13.03
N ALA A 379 8.62 8.24 -12.49
CA ALA A 379 7.37 7.98 -11.77
C ALA A 379 7.21 8.88 -10.53
N THR A 380 8.31 9.26 -9.88
CA THR A 380 8.30 10.15 -8.71
C THR A 380 7.80 11.54 -9.08
N ARG A 381 8.34 12.12 -10.17
CA ARG A 381 7.84 13.40 -10.69
C ARG A 381 6.42 13.29 -11.23
N MET A 382 6.08 12.18 -11.86
CA MET A 382 4.72 11.94 -12.37
C MET A 382 3.72 11.88 -11.22
N ALA A 383 4.02 11.13 -10.16
CA ALA A 383 3.19 11.00 -8.96
C ALA A 383 2.96 12.35 -8.28
N TRP A 384 4.05 13.11 -8.05
CA TRP A 384 3.93 14.44 -7.45
C TRP A 384 3.16 15.40 -8.34
N ALA A 385 3.49 15.51 -9.63
CA ALA A 385 2.81 16.41 -10.55
C ALA A 385 1.31 16.07 -10.70
N PHE A 386 0.96 14.77 -10.60
CA PHE A 386 -0.42 14.34 -10.58
C PHE A 386 -1.13 14.80 -9.31
N ALA A 387 -0.54 14.56 -8.13
CA ALA A 387 -1.08 14.98 -6.84
C ALA A 387 -1.19 16.51 -6.72
N ALA A 388 -0.15 17.24 -7.09
CA ALA A 388 -0.11 18.72 -7.02
C ALA A 388 -1.23 19.37 -7.85
N ARG A 389 -1.54 18.81 -9.03
CA ARG A 389 -2.69 19.29 -9.83
C ARG A 389 -4.02 19.08 -9.13
N GLN A 390 -4.17 18.04 -8.31
CA GLN A 390 -5.40 17.82 -7.57
C GLN A 390 -5.47 18.71 -6.32
N PHE A 391 -4.34 18.97 -5.68
CA PHE A 391 -4.25 19.91 -4.54
C PHE A 391 -4.60 21.34 -4.93
N ALA A 392 -4.24 21.75 -6.14
CA ALA A 392 -4.58 23.10 -6.66
C ALA A 392 -6.07 23.27 -7.02
N ARG A 393 -6.84 22.17 -7.08
CA ARG A 393 -8.28 22.16 -7.41
C ARG A 393 -9.18 22.02 -6.17
N ALA A 394 -8.56 21.76 -5.02
CA ALA A 394 -9.23 21.55 -3.75
C ALA A 394 -9.33 22.85 -2.96
#